data_ffe6ecb954ad704cdff31f6a3fb96ec6
#
_entry.id   ffe6ecb954ad704cdff31f6a3fb96ec6
#
_cell.length_a   1.000
_cell.length_b   1.000
_cell.length_c   1.000
_cell.angle_alpha   90.00
_cell.angle_beta   90.00
_cell.angle_gamma   90.00
#
_symmetry.space_group_name_H-M   'P 1'
#
loop_
_entity.id
_entity.type
_entity.pdbx_description
1 polymer ?
#
loop_
_entity_poly.entity_id
_entity_poly.type
_entity_poly.pdbx_seq_one_letter_code
_entity_poly.pdbx_strand_id
1 'polypeptide(L)'
;KKCLKAMILLDEIRGRLAESFSLKTYKIDHVVHGAIASIVTYGTLVEASPEIIEHAIGMFVAHYIPFRAIRAGHQLSDSKGASAALSTEVAIMSLKRAMAGFIGPKDIFRNPEAIFRLFAKIKENESPFDLMLGFNGDDFSVMGMHFKLGLYEHQSAGAIQGVMNLLFESRFTEKYSIEQINKIKIVAYEPAFGIIGDPAKRDPTTRQSADHSMIYIISTLIRKAFETQNLFENVNSTDDLWKKLILLPNDYSLLAIQNQSTKNIMSKISFEHGGPEYDKNYPNGIPTSLKIEVNNQELDSKFIMYPAGHARNETA
;
A
#
# COMPACT_ATOMS: atom_id res chain seq x y z
N LYS A 1 -3.99 -10.32 -24.32
CA LYS A 1 -2.51 -10.39 -24.39
C LYS A 1 -1.87 -8.99 -24.35
N LYS A 2 -2.32 -7.99 -25.18
CA LYS A 2 -1.78 -6.60 -25.19
C LYS A 2 -1.93 -5.93 -23.82
N CYS A 3 -3.10 -6.07 -23.14
CA CYS A 3 -3.34 -5.49 -21.81
C CYS A 3 -2.41 -6.08 -20.73
N LEU A 4 -2.18 -7.39 -20.71
CA LEU A 4 -1.28 -8.01 -19.74
C LEU A 4 0.16 -7.52 -19.91
N LYS A 5 0.63 -7.36 -21.15
CA LYS A 5 1.96 -6.76 -21.41
C LYS A 5 2.03 -5.33 -20.89
N ALA A 6 0.96 -4.55 -21.07
CA ALA A 6 0.89 -3.20 -20.56
C ALA A 6 0.89 -3.13 -19.02
N MET A 7 0.22 -4.05 -18.34
CA MET A 7 0.27 -4.15 -16.88
C MET A 7 1.69 -4.44 -16.38
N ILE A 8 2.39 -5.40 -17.01
CA ILE A 8 3.79 -5.70 -16.67
C ILE A 8 4.67 -4.47 -16.90
N LEU A 9 4.53 -3.78 -18.03
CA LEU A 9 5.29 -2.56 -18.34
C LEU A 9 5.03 -1.45 -17.33
N LEU A 10 3.76 -1.25 -16.93
CA LEU A 10 3.38 -0.28 -15.90
C LEU A 10 4.07 -0.55 -14.57
N ASP A 11 3.98 -1.79 -14.10
CA ASP A 11 4.56 -2.19 -12.83
C ASP A 11 6.09 -2.19 -12.87
N GLU A 12 6.69 -2.59 -14.00
CA GLU A 12 8.13 -2.55 -14.19
C GLU A 12 8.66 -1.12 -14.07
N ILE A 13 8.12 -0.17 -14.85
CA ILE A 13 8.59 1.22 -14.83
C ILE A 13 8.35 1.85 -13.44
N ARG A 14 7.16 1.65 -12.87
CA ARG A 14 6.82 2.19 -11.55
C ARG A 14 7.72 1.64 -10.45
N GLY A 15 7.97 0.34 -10.46
CA GLY A 15 8.81 -0.33 -9.48
C GLY A 15 10.25 0.12 -9.56
N ARG A 16 10.83 0.14 -10.77
CA ARG A 16 12.23 0.58 -10.98
C ARG A 16 12.46 2.05 -10.64
N LEU A 17 11.51 2.92 -10.96
CA LEU A 17 11.58 4.33 -10.52
C LEU A 17 11.55 4.44 -8.99
N ALA A 18 10.72 3.64 -8.31
CA ALA A 18 10.63 3.64 -6.86
C ALA A 18 11.90 3.10 -6.18
N GLU A 19 12.58 2.12 -6.79
CA GLU A 19 13.87 1.61 -6.34
C GLU A 19 15.01 2.63 -6.54
N SER A 20 15.00 3.32 -7.69
CA SER A 20 16.09 4.21 -8.09
C SER A 20 16.05 5.58 -7.41
N PHE A 21 14.86 6.09 -7.08
CA PHE A 21 14.71 7.47 -6.60
C PHE A 21 13.64 7.64 -5.52
N SER A 22 14.06 8.04 -4.33
CA SER A 22 13.14 8.29 -3.19
C SER A 22 12.54 9.70 -3.22
N LEU A 23 11.32 9.84 -3.69
CA LEU A 23 10.58 11.10 -3.69
C LEU A 23 10.16 11.55 -2.28
N LYS A 24 9.96 10.61 -1.35
CA LYS A 24 9.54 10.90 0.05
C LYS A 24 10.50 11.85 0.75
N THR A 25 11.80 11.71 0.51
CA THR A 25 12.85 12.55 1.07
C THR A 25 12.64 14.03 0.73
N TYR A 26 12.10 14.31 -0.45
CA TYR A 26 11.85 15.66 -0.95
C TYR A 26 10.42 16.14 -0.72
N LYS A 27 9.65 15.45 0.12
CA LYS A 27 8.25 15.78 0.40
C LYS A 27 7.32 15.68 -0.82
N ILE A 28 7.74 14.90 -1.82
CA ILE A 28 6.94 14.63 -3.03
C ILE A 28 6.24 13.30 -2.85
N ASP A 29 5.02 13.19 -3.37
CA ASP A 29 4.26 11.97 -3.28
C ASP A 29 4.75 10.94 -4.30
N HIS A 30 4.83 9.68 -3.87
CA HIS A 30 5.30 8.56 -4.69
C HIS A 30 4.38 8.25 -5.90
N VAL A 31 3.17 8.81 -5.95
CA VAL A 31 2.28 8.65 -7.12
C VAL A 31 2.87 9.23 -8.41
N VAL A 32 3.90 10.07 -8.31
CA VAL A 32 4.69 10.54 -9.47
C VAL A 32 5.29 9.38 -10.26
N HIS A 33 5.81 8.35 -9.57
CA HIS A 33 6.33 7.15 -10.25
C HIS A 33 5.23 6.46 -11.07
N GLY A 34 4.04 6.32 -10.48
CA GLY A 34 2.87 5.75 -11.17
C GLY A 34 2.40 6.60 -12.34
N ALA A 35 2.43 7.93 -12.23
CA ALA A 35 2.04 8.83 -13.29
C ALA A 35 3.00 8.74 -14.50
N ILE A 36 4.33 8.77 -14.27
CA ILE A 36 5.34 8.59 -15.33
C ILE A 36 5.15 7.22 -15.99
N ALA A 37 5.02 6.15 -15.20
CA ALA A 37 4.76 4.81 -15.73
C ALA A 37 3.47 4.76 -16.57
N SER A 38 2.42 5.47 -16.15
CA SER A 38 1.14 5.55 -16.89
C SER A 38 1.30 6.26 -18.23
N ILE A 39 2.09 7.34 -18.30
CA ILE A 39 2.38 8.03 -19.57
C ILE A 39 3.07 7.07 -20.54
N VAL A 40 4.13 6.40 -20.10
CA VAL A 40 4.89 5.48 -20.95
C VAL A 40 4.03 4.31 -21.41
N THR A 41 3.32 3.68 -20.47
CA THR A 41 2.49 2.50 -20.77
C THR A 41 1.34 2.82 -21.70
N TYR A 42 0.60 3.90 -21.43
CA TYR A 42 -0.51 4.29 -22.29
C TYR A 42 -0.01 4.79 -23.64
N GLY A 43 1.10 5.56 -23.69
CA GLY A 43 1.75 5.96 -24.92
C GLY A 43 2.14 4.77 -25.79
N THR A 44 2.73 3.74 -25.18
CA THR A 44 3.07 2.47 -25.88
C THR A 44 1.82 1.75 -26.39
N LEU A 45 0.74 1.72 -25.61
CA LEU A 45 -0.53 1.10 -26.01
C LEU A 45 -1.18 1.75 -27.22
N VAL A 46 -1.10 3.07 -27.31
CA VAL A 46 -1.66 3.86 -28.43
C VAL A 46 -0.64 4.14 -29.53
N GLU A 47 0.53 3.50 -29.45
CA GLU A 47 1.59 3.57 -30.46
C GLU A 47 2.13 5.00 -30.69
N ALA A 48 2.14 5.82 -29.62
CA ALA A 48 2.77 7.13 -29.63
C ALA A 48 4.30 7.01 -29.79
N SER A 49 4.90 7.93 -30.53
CA SER A 49 6.36 7.94 -30.68
C SER A 49 7.06 8.23 -29.35
N PRO A 50 8.31 7.77 -29.17
CA PRO A 50 9.11 8.09 -27.98
C PRO A 50 9.19 9.60 -27.70
N GLU A 51 9.23 10.41 -28.72
CA GLU A 51 9.28 11.88 -28.62
C GLU A 51 7.98 12.47 -28.05
N ILE A 52 6.82 11.95 -28.45
CA ILE A 52 5.52 12.33 -27.88
C ILE A 52 5.45 11.93 -26.40
N ILE A 53 5.94 10.75 -26.06
CA ILE A 53 6.01 10.26 -24.68
C ILE A 53 6.94 11.17 -23.85
N GLU A 54 8.10 11.54 -24.38
CA GLU A 54 9.04 12.47 -23.72
C GLU A 54 8.39 13.82 -23.42
N HIS A 55 7.71 14.42 -24.41
CA HIS A 55 6.97 15.67 -24.22
C HIS A 55 5.89 15.55 -23.13
N ALA A 56 5.18 14.43 -23.07
CA ALA A 56 4.17 14.20 -22.07
C ALA A 56 4.76 14.06 -20.65
N ILE A 57 5.88 13.34 -20.51
CA ILE A 57 6.59 13.21 -19.24
C ILE A 57 7.11 14.58 -18.80
N GLY A 58 7.73 15.32 -19.70
CA GLY A 58 8.24 16.67 -19.41
C GLY A 58 7.12 17.60 -18.94
N MET A 59 5.97 17.60 -19.61
CA MET A 59 4.80 18.39 -19.24
C MET A 59 4.28 17.98 -17.83
N PHE A 60 4.16 16.69 -17.57
CA PHE A 60 3.71 16.22 -16.27
C PHE A 60 4.66 16.65 -15.14
N VAL A 61 5.96 16.40 -15.31
CA VAL A 61 6.96 16.73 -14.28
C VAL A 61 7.10 18.23 -14.06
N ALA A 62 7.00 19.03 -15.12
CA ALA A 62 7.13 20.49 -15.01
C ALA A 62 5.93 21.16 -14.33
N HIS A 63 4.72 20.60 -14.45
CA HIS A 63 3.50 21.31 -14.06
C HIS A 63 2.66 20.62 -12.98
N TYR A 64 2.81 19.31 -12.75
CA TYR A 64 1.81 18.52 -12.02
C TYR A 64 2.40 17.63 -10.91
N ILE A 65 3.51 18.02 -10.31
CA ILE A 65 4.11 17.25 -9.22
C ILE A 65 3.31 17.41 -7.91
N PRO A 66 2.71 16.35 -7.38
CA PRO A 66 1.99 16.41 -6.11
C PRO A 66 2.94 16.36 -4.92
N PHE A 67 2.77 17.28 -3.99
CA PHE A 67 3.47 17.26 -2.72
C PHE A 67 2.77 16.41 -1.67
N ARG A 68 3.50 15.99 -0.64
CA ARG A 68 3.00 15.13 0.44
C ARG A 68 2.01 15.82 1.40
N ALA A 69 1.63 17.08 1.15
CA ALA A 69 0.55 17.74 1.89
C ALA A 69 -0.76 16.94 1.90
N ILE A 70 -1.04 16.17 0.85
CA ILE A 70 -2.19 15.26 0.78
C ILE A 70 -2.18 14.15 1.84
N ARG A 71 -1.04 13.92 2.50
CA ARG A 71 -0.83 12.93 3.58
C ARG A 71 -0.67 13.59 4.94
N ALA A 72 -0.85 14.91 5.03
CA ALA A 72 -0.73 15.66 6.26
C ALA A 72 -2.09 15.85 6.94
N GLY A 73 -2.06 16.12 8.23
CA GLY A 73 -3.23 16.41 9.06
C GLY A 73 -3.58 15.30 10.04
N HIS A 74 -4.30 15.69 11.08
CA HIS A 74 -4.75 14.77 12.13
C HIS A 74 -5.74 13.71 11.56
N GLN A 75 -6.63 14.15 10.68
CA GLN A 75 -7.50 13.25 9.90
C GLN A 75 -7.18 13.40 8.41
N LEU A 76 -7.16 12.28 7.69
CA LEU A 76 -6.87 12.27 6.26
C LEU A 76 -8.11 12.68 5.45
N SER A 77 -7.87 13.45 4.38
CA SER A 77 -8.90 13.86 3.43
C SER A 77 -9.02 12.87 2.25
N ASP A 78 -10.08 13.03 1.45
CA ASP A 78 -10.31 12.22 0.24
C ASP A 78 -9.17 12.32 -0.78
N SER A 79 -8.42 13.44 -0.78
CA SER A 79 -7.23 13.62 -1.62
C SER A 79 -6.19 12.51 -1.42
N LYS A 80 -6.10 11.93 -0.21
CA LYS A 80 -5.18 10.83 0.06
C LYS A 80 -5.57 9.57 -0.71
N GLY A 81 -6.84 9.20 -0.71
CA GLY A 81 -7.34 8.03 -1.44
C GLY A 81 -7.36 8.24 -2.95
N ALA A 82 -7.70 9.45 -3.40
CA ALA A 82 -7.78 9.81 -4.82
C ALA A 82 -6.43 10.11 -5.47
N SER A 83 -5.35 10.26 -4.70
CA SER A 83 -4.06 10.78 -5.19
C SER A 83 -3.51 10.03 -6.41
N ALA A 84 -3.53 8.69 -6.41
CA ALA A 84 -3.03 7.91 -7.55
C ALA A 84 -3.93 8.08 -8.79
N ALA A 85 -5.26 8.09 -8.61
CA ALA A 85 -6.22 8.28 -9.69
C ALA A 85 -6.06 9.66 -10.34
N LEU A 86 -6.01 10.73 -9.53
CA LEU A 86 -5.80 12.10 -10.01
C LEU A 86 -4.46 12.25 -10.77
N SER A 87 -3.38 11.66 -10.24
CA SER A 87 -2.09 11.70 -10.94
C SER A 87 -2.11 10.94 -12.27
N THR A 88 -2.81 9.81 -12.33
CA THR A 88 -2.97 9.05 -13.58
C THR A 88 -3.84 9.81 -14.59
N GLU A 89 -4.91 10.47 -14.15
CA GLU A 89 -5.75 11.32 -15.01
C GLU A 89 -4.92 12.41 -15.67
N VAL A 90 -4.12 13.14 -14.90
CA VAL A 90 -3.22 14.19 -15.41
C VAL A 90 -2.15 13.62 -16.34
N ALA A 91 -1.61 12.43 -16.03
CA ALA A 91 -0.65 11.73 -16.89
C ALA A 91 -1.24 11.44 -18.28
N ILE A 92 -2.46 10.89 -18.32
CA ILE A 92 -3.16 10.61 -19.59
C ILE A 92 -3.51 11.90 -20.34
N MET A 93 -3.92 12.95 -19.62
CA MET A 93 -4.20 14.27 -20.19
C MET A 93 -2.92 14.86 -20.85
N SER A 94 -1.78 14.76 -20.15
CA SER A 94 -0.49 15.23 -20.68
C SER A 94 -0.11 14.50 -21.97
N LEU A 95 -0.30 13.18 -22.02
CA LEU A 95 -0.04 12.41 -23.24
C LEU A 95 -0.98 12.81 -24.38
N LYS A 96 -2.28 12.95 -24.13
CA LYS A 96 -3.24 13.38 -25.15
C LYS A 96 -2.92 14.76 -25.71
N ARG A 97 -2.45 15.69 -24.89
CA ARG A 97 -1.98 17.02 -25.32
C ARG A 97 -0.74 16.90 -26.21
N ALA A 98 0.24 16.08 -25.81
CA ALA A 98 1.44 15.86 -26.63
C ALA A 98 1.10 15.22 -27.98
N MET A 99 0.18 14.26 -28.02
CA MET A 99 -0.33 13.66 -29.27
C MET A 99 -1.05 14.69 -30.15
N ALA A 100 -1.64 15.72 -29.56
CA ALA A 100 -2.27 16.82 -30.28
C ALA A 100 -1.27 17.93 -30.70
N GLY A 101 0.04 17.70 -30.54
CA GLY A 101 1.11 18.60 -30.96
C GLY A 101 1.59 19.58 -29.88
N PHE A 102 1.18 19.43 -28.61
CA PHE A 102 1.73 20.26 -27.55
C PHE A 102 3.15 19.79 -27.20
N ILE A 103 4.09 20.72 -27.21
CA ILE A 103 5.50 20.45 -26.95
C ILE A 103 5.80 20.74 -25.49
N GLY A 104 6.13 19.67 -24.72
CA GLY A 104 6.61 19.76 -23.34
C GLY A 104 8.14 19.86 -23.27
N PRO A 105 8.68 20.19 -22.09
CA PRO A 105 10.14 20.19 -21.87
C PRO A 105 10.76 18.83 -22.16
N LYS A 106 11.88 18.84 -22.90
CA LYS A 106 12.67 17.63 -23.16
C LYS A 106 13.67 17.37 -22.04
N ASP A 107 14.14 16.13 -21.99
CA ASP A 107 15.21 15.67 -21.10
C ASP A 107 14.98 16.03 -19.61
N ILE A 108 13.75 15.89 -19.17
CA ILE A 108 13.30 16.39 -17.86
C ILE A 108 14.08 15.79 -16.68
N PHE A 109 14.66 14.60 -16.83
CA PHE A 109 15.43 13.94 -15.77
C PHE A 109 16.84 14.55 -15.59
N ARG A 110 17.43 15.12 -16.64
CA ARG A 110 18.75 15.77 -16.59
C ARG A 110 18.68 17.31 -16.62
N ASN A 111 17.50 17.87 -16.86
CA ASN A 111 17.30 19.30 -16.91
C ASN A 111 17.64 19.94 -15.53
N PRO A 112 18.56 20.93 -15.49
CA PRO A 112 19.00 21.55 -14.22
C PRO A 112 17.89 22.27 -13.47
N GLU A 113 16.85 22.71 -14.15
CA GLU A 113 15.68 23.35 -13.55
C GLU A 113 14.59 22.34 -13.13
N ALA A 114 14.80 21.05 -13.40
CA ALA A 114 13.83 20.03 -13.04
C ALA A 114 14.10 19.47 -11.64
N ILE A 115 13.02 19.01 -11.00
CA ILE A 115 12.98 18.47 -9.66
C ILE A 115 14.08 17.42 -9.39
N PHE A 116 14.38 16.56 -10.36
CA PHE A 116 15.36 15.49 -10.19
C PHE A 116 16.80 16.03 -10.00
N ARG A 117 17.11 17.21 -10.53
CA ARG A 117 18.41 17.87 -10.40
C ARG A 117 18.47 18.86 -9.23
N LEU A 118 17.33 19.41 -8.80
CA LEU A 118 17.29 20.36 -7.68
C LEU A 118 17.80 19.73 -6.38
N PHE A 119 17.65 18.42 -6.23
CA PHE A 119 17.95 17.72 -5.00
C PHE A 119 19.20 16.83 -5.07
N ALA A 120 19.64 16.48 -6.26
CA ALA A 120 20.86 15.70 -6.48
C ALA A 120 21.92 16.58 -7.17
N LYS A 121 23.01 16.88 -6.43
CA LYS A 121 24.19 17.54 -7.02
C LYS A 121 24.95 16.54 -7.87
N ILE A 122 24.71 16.55 -9.17
CA ILE A 122 25.38 15.73 -10.16
C ILE A 122 26.00 16.62 -11.23
N LYS A 123 26.98 16.11 -11.93
CA LYS A 123 27.62 16.83 -13.04
C LYS A 123 26.64 17.05 -14.17
N GLU A 124 26.87 18.11 -14.96
CA GLU A 124 26.17 18.30 -16.22
C GLU A 124 26.24 17.04 -17.07
N ASN A 125 25.14 16.67 -17.69
CA ASN A 125 24.98 15.50 -18.56
C ASN A 125 24.93 14.12 -17.86
N GLU A 126 25.04 14.04 -16.54
CA GLU A 126 24.78 12.79 -15.82
C GLU A 126 23.31 12.69 -15.44
N SER A 127 22.74 11.48 -15.46
CA SER A 127 21.42 11.22 -14.89
C SER A 127 21.48 11.24 -13.36
N PRO A 128 20.44 11.75 -12.67
CA PRO A 128 20.38 11.72 -11.22
C PRO A 128 20.20 10.30 -10.64
N PHE A 129 19.91 9.33 -11.49
CA PHE A 129 19.75 7.92 -11.15
C PHE A 129 19.86 7.06 -12.41
N ASP A 130 20.16 5.77 -12.23
CA ASP A 130 20.11 4.78 -13.28
C ASP A 130 18.77 4.03 -13.23
N LEU A 131 18.17 3.83 -14.40
CA LEU A 131 16.93 3.08 -14.55
C LEU A 131 17.21 1.82 -15.39
N MET A 132 17.31 0.68 -14.73
CA MET A 132 17.49 -0.60 -15.40
C MET A 132 16.16 -1.37 -15.41
N LEU A 133 15.65 -1.68 -16.60
CA LEU A 133 14.42 -2.46 -16.77
C LEU A 133 14.74 -3.94 -16.90
N GLY A 134 13.91 -4.79 -16.33
CA GLY A 134 13.95 -6.24 -16.53
C GLY A 134 13.52 -6.62 -17.95
N PHE A 135 14.05 -7.73 -18.45
CA PHE A 135 13.79 -8.21 -19.81
C PHE A 135 12.97 -9.50 -19.86
N ASN A 136 12.93 -10.25 -18.77
CA ASN A 136 12.24 -11.54 -18.74
C ASN A 136 11.84 -11.95 -17.31
N GLY A 137 10.85 -12.80 -17.23
CA GLY A 137 10.43 -13.61 -16.09
C GLY A 137 10.64 -12.97 -14.72
N ASP A 138 11.53 -13.59 -13.96
CA ASP A 138 11.79 -13.26 -12.57
C ASP A 138 12.51 -11.91 -12.36
N ASP A 139 13.08 -11.34 -13.43
CA ASP A 139 13.72 -10.02 -13.37
C ASP A 139 12.72 -8.85 -13.28
N PHE A 140 11.46 -9.07 -13.63
CA PHE A 140 10.47 -8.01 -13.58
C PHE A 140 10.14 -7.59 -12.16
N SER A 141 10.03 -6.26 -11.91
CA SER A 141 9.68 -5.68 -10.61
C SER A 141 8.41 -6.26 -9.99
N VAL A 142 7.45 -6.66 -10.82
CA VAL A 142 6.18 -7.25 -10.38
C VAL A 142 6.39 -8.50 -9.54
N MET A 143 7.49 -9.25 -9.78
CA MET A 143 7.81 -10.48 -9.04
C MET A 143 8.27 -10.22 -7.60
N GLY A 144 8.59 -8.97 -7.26
CA GLY A 144 8.91 -8.54 -5.90
C GLY A 144 7.83 -7.68 -5.23
N MET A 145 6.72 -7.42 -5.93
CA MET A 145 5.68 -6.54 -5.41
C MET A 145 4.73 -7.25 -4.45
N HIS A 146 4.12 -6.47 -3.57
CA HIS A 146 3.00 -6.87 -2.74
C HIS A 146 1.72 -6.19 -3.22
N PHE A 147 0.74 -6.97 -3.62
CA PHE A 147 -0.58 -6.53 -4.01
C PHE A 147 -1.53 -6.55 -2.80
N LYS A 148 -2.14 -5.42 -2.49
CA LYS A 148 -3.16 -5.38 -1.44
C LYS A 148 -4.42 -6.11 -1.90
N LEU A 149 -4.89 -7.06 -1.11
CA LEU A 149 -6.08 -7.87 -1.42
C LEU A 149 -7.38 -7.22 -0.96
N GLY A 150 -7.39 -5.93 -0.63
CA GLY A 150 -8.58 -5.21 -0.19
C GLY A 150 -8.30 -3.79 0.24
N LEU A 151 -9.28 -3.19 0.92
CA LEU A 151 -9.22 -1.82 1.39
C LEU A 151 -8.56 -1.77 2.78
N TYR A 152 -7.26 -1.65 2.81
CA TYR A 152 -6.48 -1.48 4.05
C TYR A 152 -5.15 -0.81 3.73
N GLU A 153 -4.54 -0.19 4.71
CA GLU A 153 -3.20 0.35 4.53
C GLU A 153 -2.18 -0.79 4.47
N HIS A 154 -1.13 -0.59 3.67
CA HIS A 154 -0.19 -1.66 3.28
C HIS A 154 0.48 -2.36 4.46
N GLN A 155 0.90 -1.62 5.48
CA GLN A 155 1.59 -2.16 6.65
C GLN A 155 0.69 -3.06 7.51
N SER A 156 -0.63 -2.97 7.36
CA SER A 156 -1.58 -3.83 8.07
C SER A 156 -1.66 -5.25 7.53
N ALA A 157 -1.12 -5.52 6.34
CA ALA A 157 -1.25 -6.82 5.68
C ALA A 157 -0.72 -7.99 6.54
N GLY A 158 0.44 -7.81 7.20
CA GLY A 158 0.99 -8.82 8.09
C GLY A 158 0.10 -9.10 9.31
N ALA A 159 -0.46 -8.05 9.92
CA ALA A 159 -1.37 -8.20 11.05
C ALA A 159 -2.71 -8.83 10.63
N ILE A 160 -3.23 -8.49 9.44
CA ILE A 160 -4.42 -9.14 8.87
C ILE A 160 -4.15 -10.64 8.68
N GLN A 161 -3.01 -10.99 8.07
CA GLN A 161 -2.60 -12.39 7.90
C GLN A 161 -2.50 -13.11 9.25
N GLY A 162 -1.98 -12.42 10.28
CA GLY A 162 -1.94 -12.96 11.64
C GLY A 162 -3.32 -13.32 12.17
N VAL A 163 -4.31 -12.46 12.00
CA VAL A 163 -5.69 -12.75 12.38
C VAL A 163 -6.24 -13.94 11.59
N MET A 164 -6.00 -14.01 10.27
CA MET A 164 -6.44 -15.13 9.43
C MET A 164 -5.84 -16.46 9.88
N ASN A 165 -4.53 -16.48 10.21
CA ASN A 165 -3.86 -17.68 10.71
C ASN A 165 -4.49 -18.13 12.02
N LEU A 166 -4.67 -17.20 12.98
CA LEU A 166 -5.29 -17.54 14.28
C LEU A 166 -6.74 -18.04 14.13
N LEU A 167 -7.52 -17.43 13.23
CA LEU A 167 -8.88 -17.91 12.93
C LEU A 167 -8.85 -19.32 12.35
N PHE A 168 -7.97 -19.59 11.40
CA PHE A 168 -7.88 -20.88 10.75
C PHE A 168 -7.41 -21.98 11.72
N GLU A 169 -6.37 -21.72 12.50
CA GLU A 169 -5.76 -22.72 13.39
C GLU A 169 -6.60 -22.98 14.64
N SER A 170 -7.12 -21.93 15.28
CA SER A 170 -7.76 -22.06 16.61
C SER A 170 -9.28 -22.05 16.57
N ARG A 171 -9.88 -21.47 15.51
CA ARG A 171 -11.33 -21.21 15.42
C ARG A 171 -11.85 -20.50 16.68
N PHE A 172 -11.10 -19.52 17.20
CA PHE A 172 -11.38 -18.93 18.50
C PHE A 172 -12.75 -18.24 18.56
N THR A 173 -13.31 -17.77 17.43
CA THR A 173 -14.65 -17.16 17.39
C THR A 173 -15.79 -18.15 17.59
N GLU A 174 -15.56 -19.46 17.47
CA GLU A 174 -16.54 -20.50 17.81
C GLU A 174 -16.48 -20.88 19.30
N LYS A 175 -15.36 -20.59 19.98
CA LYS A 175 -15.07 -21.01 21.35
C LYS A 175 -15.30 -19.93 22.38
N TYR A 176 -15.17 -18.66 21.97
CA TYR A 176 -15.19 -17.50 22.84
C TYR A 176 -16.14 -16.44 22.30
N SER A 177 -16.57 -15.52 23.17
CA SER A 177 -17.27 -14.31 22.77
C SER A 177 -16.26 -13.15 22.57
N ILE A 178 -16.67 -12.13 21.84
CA ILE A 178 -15.84 -10.96 21.55
C ILE A 178 -15.42 -10.18 22.82
N GLU A 179 -16.26 -10.23 23.86
CA GLU A 179 -16.01 -9.59 25.15
C GLU A 179 -14.85 -10.26 25.90
N GLN A 180 -14.62 -11.56 25.68
CA GLN A 180 -13.56 -12.34 26.32
C GLN A 180 -12.16 -12.05 25.75
N ILE A 181 -12.05 -11.24 24.69
CA ILE A 181 -10.76 -10.73 24.25
C ILE A 181 -10.27 -9.73 25.29
N ASN A 182 -9.13 -10.01 25.92
CA ASN A 182 -8.52 -9.16 26.95
C ASN A 182 -7.54 -8.17 26.35
N LYS A 183 -6.65 -8.64 25.45
CA LYS A 183 -5.58 -7.85 24.86
C LYS A 183 -5.22 -8.37 23.47
N ILE A 184 -4.82 -7.46 22.62
CA ILE A 184 -4.24 -7.75 21.32
C ILE A 184 -2.90 -7.03 21.26
N LYS A 185 -1.82 -7.75 20.95
CA LYS A 185 -0.48 -7.21 20.81
C LYS A 185 -0.01 -7.42 19.39
N ILE A 186 0.39 -6.34 18.73
CA ILE A 186 0.97 -6.35 17.38
C ILE A 186 2.42 -5.94 17.47
N VAL A 187 3.32 -6.78 16.96
CA VAL A 187 4.76 -6.51 16.88
C VAL A 187 5.10 -6.26 15.42
N ALA A 188 5.75 -5.14 15.12
CA ALA A 188 6.05 -4.74 13.75
C ALA A 188 7.41 -4.03 13.63
N TYR A 189 7.88 -3.88 12.39
CA TYR A 189 9.09 -3.15 12.02
C TYR A 189 8.89 -1.63 12.12
N GLU A 190 10.00 -0.86 12.19
CA GLU A 190 9.98 0.59 12.48
C GLU A 190 9.03 1.43 11.60
N PRO A 191 9.03 1.33 10.25
CA PRO A 191 8.08 2.10 9.46
C PRO A 191 6.61 1.84 9.78
N ALA A 192 6.26 0.61 10.13
CA ALA A 192 4.91 0.25 10.55
C ALA A 192 4.63 0.78 11.96
N PHE A 193 5.54 0.53 12.89
CA PHE A 193 5.42 0.99 14.29
C PHE A 193 5.33 2.51 14.37
N GLY A 194 6.23 3.26 13.72
CA GLY A 194 6.26 4.73 13.76
C GLY A 194 5.08 5.40 13.06
N ILE A 195 4.56 4.82 11.98
CA ILE A 195 3.41 5.39 11.24
C ILE A 195 2.09 5.02 11.92
N ILE A 196 1.99 3.80 12.45
CA ILE A 196 0.74 3.23 12.97
C ILE A 196 0.58 3.51 14.46
N GLY A 197 1.68 3.66 15.18
CA GLY A 197 1.70 4.11 16.56
C GLY A 197 1.26 5.56 16.77
N ASP A 198 1.05 6.32 15.69
CA ASP A 198 0.57 7.70 15.72
C ASP A 198 -0.77 7.78 16.46
N PRO A 199 -0.84 8.53 17.58
CA PRO A 199 -2.08 8.73 18.35
C PRO A 199 -3.25 9.23 17.50
N ALA A 200 -2.97 10.00 16.44
CA ALA A 200 -3.98 10.51 15.50
C ALA A 200 -4.74 9.41 14.78
N LYS A 201 -4.17 8.20 14.65
CA LYS A 201 -4.78 7.04 14.00
C LYS A 201 -5.58 6.16 14.96
N ARG A 202 -5.56 6.46 16.26
CA ARG A 202 -6.29 5.69 17.28
C ARG A 202 -7.77 6.05 17.36
N ASP A 203 -8.19 7.17 16.78
CA ASP A 203 -9.59 7.58 16.72
C ASP A 203 -9.92 8.16 15.33
N PRO A 204 -10.03 7.30 14.31
CA PRO A 204 -10.37 7.74 12.96
C PRO A 204 -11.80 8.24 12.91
N THR A 205 -12.00 9.43 12.31
CA THR A 205 -13.33 10.04 12.11
C THR A 205 -13.71 10.15 10.64
N THR A 206 -12.74 9.93 9.74
CA THR A 206 -12.97 9.89 8.30
C THR A 206 -12.67 8.51 7.74
N ARG A 207 -13.29 8.17 6.61
CA ARG A 207 -13.01 6.93 5.88
C ARG A 207 -11.52 6.78 5.59
N GLN A 208 -10.88 7.85 5.12
CA GLN A 208 -9.45 7.84 4.74
C GLN A 208 -8.53 7.64 5.94
N SER A 209 -8.93 8.12 7.13
CA SER A 209 -8.19 7.85 8.36
C SER A 209 -8.41 6.41 8.83
N ALA A 210 -9.62 5.89 8.71
CA ALA A 210 -9.98 4.54 9.13
C ALA A 210 -9.25 3.47 8.29
N ASP A 211 -9.21 3.60 6.96
CA ASP A 211 -8.51 2.65 6.09
C ASP A 211 -6.97 2.75 6.18
N HIS A 212 -6.48 3.77 6.89
CA HIS A 212 -5.06 3.98 7.22
C HIS A 212 -4.77 3.81 8.73
N SER A 213 -5.70 3.25 9.48
CA SER A 213 -5.55 2.92 10.89
C SER A 213 -5.49 1.40 11.08
N MET A 214 -4.31 0.84 11.34
CA MET A 214 -4.16 -0.59 11.60
C MET A 214 -5.03 -1.04 12.77
N ILE A 215 -5.15 -0.21 13.81
CA ILE A 215 -6.01 -0.49 14.97
C ILE A 215 -7.45 -0.69 14.53
N TYR A 216 -7.98 0.25 13.71
CA TYR A 216 -9.33 0.17 13.19
C TYR A 216 -9.52 -1.04 12.28
N ILE A 217 -8.58 -1.27 11.35
CA ILE A 217 -8.60 -2.38 10.39
C ILE A 217 -8.67 -3.71 11.12
N ILE A 218 -7.76 -3.96 12.06
CA ILE A 218 -7.71 -5.22 12.81
C ILE A 218 -8.94 -5.39 13.71
N SER A 219 -9.40 -4.32 14.36
CA SER A 219 -10.60 -4.38 15.21
C SER A 219 -11.86 -4.68 14.39
N THR A 220 -12.02 -4.05 13.23
CA THR A 220 -13.15 -4.29 12.33
C THR A 220 -13.11 -5.71 11.77
N LEU A 221 -11.92 -6.20 11.40
CA LEU A 221 -11.73 -7.57 10.92
C LEU A 221 -12.13 -8.60 11.97
N ILE A 222 -11.67 -8.43 13.21
CA ILE A 222 -12.01 -9.34 14.33
C ILE A 222 -13.51 -9.28 14.61
N ARG A 223 -14.12 -8.10 14.72
CA ARG A 223 -15.56 -7.96 14.89
C ARG A 223 -16.32 -8.69 13.78
N LYS A 224 -15.94 -8.47 12.53
CA LYS A 224 -16.56 -9.11 11.37
C LYS A 224 -16.44 -10.63 11.44
N ALA A 225 -15.33 -11.17 11.93
CA ALA A 225 -15.15 -12.61 12.12
C ALA A 225 -16.15 -13.18 13.17
N PHE A 226 -16.43 -12.46 14.25
CA PHE A 226 -17.44 -12.87 15.22
C PHE A 226 -18.89 -12.73 14.71
N GLU A 227 -19.14 -11.74 13.85
CA GLU A 227 -20.49 -11.47 13.30
C GLU A 227 -20.82 -12.36 12.09
N THR A 228 -19.82 -12.97 11.44
CA THR A 228 -20.05 -13.81 10.26
C THR A 228 -20.60 -15.17 10.65
N GLN A 229 -21.86 -15.43 10.31
CA GLN A 229 -22.48 -16.76 10.52
C GLN A 229 -21.78 -17.80 9.67
N ASN A 230 -21.59 -18.98 10.25
CA ASN A 230 -20.94 -20.12 9.57
C ASN A 230 -19.59 -19.77 8.92
N LEU A 231 -18.80 -18.95 9.62
CA LEU A 231 -17.51 -18.45 9.10
C LEU A 231 -16.64 -19.57 8.54
N PHE A 232 -16.57 -20.70 9.23
CA PHE A 232 -15.67 -21.82 8.86
C PHE A 232 -16.31 -22.86 7.95
N GLU A 233 -17.54 -22.64 7.49
CA GLU A 233 -18.16 -23.50 6.48
C GLU A 233 -17.41 -23.38 5.14
N ASN A 234 -17.00 -24.54 4.57
CA ASN A 234 -16.20 -24.60 3.33
C ASN A 234 -14.88 -23.80 3.36
N VAL A 235 -14.25 -23.68 4.52
CA VAL A 235 -12.93 -23.08 4.71
C VAL A 235 -11.89 -24.18 4.80
N ASN A 236 -11.00 -24.24 3.79
CA ASN A 236 -9.90 -25.19 3.69
C ASN A 236 -8.52 -24.53 3.80
N SER A 237 -8.47 -23.21 3.74
CA SER A 237 -7.24 -22.42 3.79
C SER A 237 -7.47 -21.03 4.40
N THR A 238 -6.40 -20.34 4.72
CA THR A 238 -6.47 -18.92 5.12
C THR A 238 -7.00 -18.03 4.00
N ASP A 239 -6.80 -18.40 2.74
CA ASP A 239 -7.29 -17.65 1.57
C ASP A 239 -8.83 -17.67 1.50
N ASP A 240 -9.46 -18.75 1.94
CA ASP A 240 -10.92 -18.82 2.02
C ASP A 240 -11.46 -17.87 3.10
N LEU A 241 -10.74 -17.71 4.23
CA LEU A 241 -11.05 -16.69 5.23
C LEU A 241 -10.84 -15.27 4.69
N TRP A 242 -9.78 -15.03 3.93
CA TRP A 242 -9.56 -13.76 3.26
C TRP A 242 -10.75 -13.38 2.37
N LYS A 243 -11.25 -14.28 1.54
CA LYS A 243 -12.42 -14.06 0.67
C LYS A 243 -13.68 -13.68 1.46
N LYS A 244 -13.89 -14.30 2.63
CA LYS A 244 -15.06 -14.05 3.48
C LYS A 244 -14.96 -12.76 4.30
N LEU A 245 -13.76 -12.43 4.77
CA LEU A 245 -13.55 -11.39 5.78
C LEU A 245 -12.92 -10.11 5.24
N ILE A 246 -12.50 -10.07 3.97
CA ILE A 246 -11.89 -8.88 3.38
C ILE A 246 -12.76 -7.64 3.65
N LEU A 247 -12.11 -6.55 4.05
CA LEU A 247 -12.82 -5.30 4.35
C LEU A 247 -13.25 -4.60 3.05
N LEU A 248 -14.50 -4.21 3.01
CA LEU A 248 -15.18 -3.59 1.88
C LEU A 248 -15.53 -2.12 2.19
N PRO A 249 -15.98 -1.31 1.22
CA PRO A 249 -16.33 0.09 1.44
C PRO A 249 -17.30 0.32 2.62
N ASN A 250 -18.26 -0.59 2.84
CA ASN A 250 -19.21 -0.48 3.95
C ASN A 250 -18.55 -0.62 5.33
N ASP A 251 -17.44 -1.34 5.43
CA ASP A 251 -16.66 -1.48 6.66
C ASP A 251 -15.97 -0.16 7.07
N TYR A 252 -15.98 0.85 6.20
CA TYR A 252 -15.43 2.19 6.40
C TYR A 252 -16.48 3.30 6.32
N SER A 253 -17.77 2.95 6.40
CA SER A 253 -18.84 3.93 6.51
C SER A 253 -18.80 4.65 7.85
N LEU A 254 -19.41 5.83 7.96
CA LEU A 254 -19.48 6.57 9.23
C LEU A 254 -20.09 5.75 10.35
N LEU A 255 -21.11 4.93 10.03
CA LEU A 255 -21.74 4.02 11.01
C LEU A 255 -20.75 2.92 11.47
N ALA A 256 -19.98 2.36 10.54
CA ALA A 256 -18.98 1.35 10.87
C ALA A 256 -17.84 1.92 11.72
N ILE A 257 -17.38 3.13 11.40
CA ILE A 257 -16.33 3.83 12.18
C ILE A 257 -16.78 4.09 13.62
N GLN A 258 -18.06 4.36 13.83
CA GLN A 258 -18.61 4.62 15.15
C GLN A 258 -19.10 3.37 15.89
N ASN A 259 -18.96 2.20 15.29
CA ASN A 259 -19.41 0.95 15.91
C ASN A 259 -18.73 0.71 17.27
N GLN A 260 -19.52 0.51 18.33
CA GLN A 260 -19.03 0.40 19.69
C GLN A 260 -18.18 -0.86 19.93
N SER A 261 -18.55 -1.98 19.32
CA SER A 261 -17.75 -3.22 19.46
C SER A 261 -16.38 -3.07 18.81
N THR A 262 -16.30 -2.40 17.65
CA THR A 262 -15.01 -2.05 17.02
C THR A 262 -14.17 -1.17 17.96
N LYS A 263 -14.75 -0.11 18.51
CA LYS A 263 -14.05 0.80 19.44
C LYS A 263 -13.58 0.08 20.72
N ASN A 264 -14.35 -0.84 21.23
CA ASN A 264 -13.99 -1.65 22.41
C ASN A 264 -12.76 -2.54 22.10
N ILE A 265 -12.70 -3.16 20.90
CA ILE A 265 -11.52 -3.93 20.48
C ILE A 265 -10.33 -3.00 20.27
N MET A 266 -10.52 -1.84 19.64
CA MET A 266 -9.46 -0.85 19.42
C MET A 266 -8.74 -0.47 20.71
N SER A 267 -9.47 -0.31 21.81
CA SER A 267 -8.91 0.03 23.11
C SER A 267 -8.02 -1.08 23.72
N LYS A 268 -8.16 -2.33 23.24
CA LYS A 268 -7.39 -3.50 23.70
C LYS A 268 -6.13 -3.74 22.86
N ILE A 269 -5.91 -2.99 21.75
CA ILE A 269 -4.76 -3.15 20.88
C ILE A 269 -3.56 -2.34 21.37
N SER A 270 -2.42 -3.00 21.48
CA SER A 270 -1.11 -2.41 21.75
C SER A 270 -0.11 -2.75 20.66
N PHE A 271 0.84 -1.83 20.43
CA PHE A 271 1.94 -2.03 19.51
C PHE A 271 3.27 -2.14 20.22
N GLU A 272 4.15 -2.97 19.65
CA GLU A 272 5.52 -3.09 20.08
C GLU A 272 6.44 -3.07 18.85
N HIS A 273 7.57 -2.39 18.96
CA HIS A 273 8.63 -2.45 17.95
C HIS A 273 9.36 -3.78 18.06
N GLY A 274 9.46 -4.50 16.95
CA GLY A 274 10.08 -5.82 16.90
C GLY A 274 11.62 -5.80 16.92
N GLY A 275 12.22 -4.60 16.91
CA GLY A 275 13.65 -4.41 16.92
C GLY A 275 14.35 -4.81 15.64
N PRO A 276 15.70 -4.93 15.67
CA PRO A 276 16.51 -5.19 14.48
C PRO A 276 16.12 -6.45 13.71
N GLU A 277 15.56 -7.44 14.37
CA GLU A 277 15.11 -8.68 13.74
C GLU A 277 13.97 -8.45 12.76
N TYR A 278 13.06 -7.51 13.07
CA TYR A 278 11.99 -7.10 12.19
C TYR A 278 12.48 -6.11 11.14
N ASP A 279 13.26 -5.12 11.54
CA ASP A 279 13.68 -4.01 10.66
C ASP A 279 14.53 -4.48 9.48
N LYS A 280 15.45 -5.44 9.68
CA LYS A 280 16.32 -5.97 8.61
C LYS A 280 15.55 -6.68 7.50
N ASN A 281 14.33 -7.14 7.79
CA ASN A 281 13.50 -7.88 6.85
C ASN A 281 12.60 -6.96 6.00
N TYR A 282 12.50 -5.68 6.36
CA TYR A 282 11.86 -4.67 5.52
C TYR A 282 12.92 -4.01 4.62
N PRO A 283 12.68 -3.70 3.35
CA PRO A 283 11.39 -3.78 2.61
C PRO A 283 11.11 -5.12 1.90
N ASN A 284 11.93 -6.16 2.09
CA ASN A 284 11.77 -7.44 1.39
C ASN A 284 10.46 -8.17 1.73
N GLY A 285 9.87 -7.86 2.87
CA GLY A 285 8.58 -8.37 3.33
C GLY A 285 7.90 -7.38 4.26
N ILE A 286 6.88 -7.85 4.96
CA ILE A 286 6.10 -7.10 5.96
C ILE A 286 6.20 -7.81 7.31
N PRO A 287 7.37 -7.80 7.96
CA PRO A 287 7.63 -8.57 9.17
C PRO A 287 6.70 -8.14 10.30
N THR A 288 5.79 -9.03 10.68
CA THR A 288 4.75 -8.77 11.67
C THR A 288 4.47 -10.03 12.48
N SER A 289 4.13 -9.89 13.74
CA SER A 289 3.47 -10.93 14.52
C SER A 289 2.31 -10.35 15.32
N LEU A 290 1.33 -11.18 15.64
CA LEU A 290 0.14 -10.78 16.37
C LEU A 290 -0.19 -11.83 17.44
N LYS A 291 -0.50 -11.36 18.65
CA LYS A 291 -0.97 -12.18 19.75
C LYS A 291 -2.32 -11.68 20.23
N ILE A 292 -3.23 -12.61 20.46
CA ILE A 292 -4.54 -12.34 21.07
C ILE A 292 -4.63 -13.09 22.38
N GLU A 293 -4.85 -12.37 23.46
CA GLU A 293 -5.21 -12.94 24.75
C GLU A 293 -6.72 -12.99 24.86
N VAL A 294 -7.27 -14.19 24.92
CA VAL A 294 -8.70 -14.45 25.05
C VAL A 294 -8.94 -15.46 26.17
N ASN A 295 -9.76 -15.09 27.16
CA ASN A 295 -10.09 -15.94 28.33
C ASN A 295 -8.84 -16.55 28.97
N ASN A 296 -7.80 -15.76 29.24
CA ASN A 296 -6.48 -16.15 29.77
C ASN A 296 -5.68 -17.14 28.92
N GLN A 297 -6.07 -17.38 27.69
CA GLN A 297 -5.29 -18.13 26.72
C GLN A 297 -4.64 -17.17 25.73
N GLU A 298 -3.33 -17.32 25.50
CA GLU A 298 -2.61 -16.58 24.45
C GLU A 298 -2.63 -17.37 23.14
N LEU A 299 -3.14 -16.73 22.08
CA LEU A 299 -3.06 -17.20 20.70
C LEU A 299 -1.95 -16.40 20.00
N ASP A 300 -1.02 -17.08 19.32
CA ASP A 300 0.17 -16.48 18.71
C ASP A 300 0.23 -16.82 17.21
N SER A 301 0.14 -15.80 16.35
CA SER A 301 0.20 -15.96 14.89
C SER A 301 1.58 -16.39 14.37
N LYS A 302 2.59 -16.41 15.22
CA LYS A 302 3.99 -16.52 14.86
C LYS A 302 4.46 -15.37 13.98
N PHE A 303 5.72 -15.43 13.55
CA PHE A 303 6.32 -14.42 12.67
C PHE A 303 5.81 -14.59 11.23
N ILE A 304 5.34 -13.51 10.65
CA ILE A 304 4.82 -13.44 9.28
C ILE A 304 5.75 -12.52 8.49
N MET A 305 6.33 -13.03 7.42
CA MET A 305 7.21 -12.26 6.52
C MET A 305 6.46 -11.85 5.25
N TYR A 306 5.73 -12.78 4.66
CA TYR A 306 5.05 -12.61 3.38
C TYR A 306 3.55 -12.88 3.53
N PRO A 307 2.74 -11.87 3.81
CA PRO A 307 1.27 -12.04 3.87
C PRO A 307 0.69 -12.32 2.48
N ALA A 308 -0.56 -12.78 2.43
CA ALA A 308 -1.28 -13.01 1.19
C ALA A 308 -1.25 -11.78 0.27
N GLY A 309 -1.06 -12.00 -1.02
CA GLY A 309 -0.84 -10.95 -2.03
C GLY A 309 0.61 -10.52 -2.22
N HIS A 310 1.53 -10.97 -1.36
CA HIS A 310 2.97 -10.77 -1.57
C HIS A 310 3.49 -11.77 -2.59
N ALA A 311 4.31 -11.33 -3.57
CA ALA A 311 4.81 -12.19 -4.65
C ALA A 311 5.62 -13.43 -4.15
N ARG A 312 6.16 -13.35 -2.93
CA ARG A 312 6.87 -14.48 -2.27
C ARG A 312 6.01 -15.26 -1.29
N ASN A 313 4.71 -15.02 -1.26
CA ASN A 313 3.79 -15.83 -0.46
C ASN A 313 3.57 -17.17 -1.17
N GLU A 314 3.61 -18.28 -0.43
CA GLU A 314 3.53 -19.64 -1.01
C GLU A 314 2.15 -19.96 -1.60
N THR A 315 1.11 -19.21 -1.20
CA THR A 315 -0.27 -19.40 -1.67
C THR A 315 -0.68 -18.35 -2.73
N ALA A 316 0.24 -17.47 -3.13
CA ALA A 316 -0.03 -16.35 -4.05
C ALA A 316 -0.10 -16.80 -5.52
#